data_dacd4c4e0f53fc63ce77cc71be959b50
#
_entry.id   dacd4c4e0f53fc63ce77cc71be959b50
#
_cell.length_a   1.000
_cell.length_b   1.000
_cell.length_c   1.000
_cell.angle_alpha   90.00
_cell.angle_beta   90.00
_cell.angle_gamma   90.00
#
_symmetry.space_group_name_H-M   'P 1'
#
loop_
_entity.id
_entity.type
_entity.pdbx_description
1 polymer ?
#
loop_
_entity_poly.entity_id
_entity_poly.type
_entity_poly.pdbx_seq_one_letter_code
_entity_poly.pdbx_strand_id
1 'polypeptide(L)'
;MRRSAGTAWLVLAAGIHAAAAQPFPASDTLTPQQLLGRNLFNQSCMVCHVKLQITSPAKYGPDLSKNALGGQEAVMRDVISNGTPNMPGFKYHFEPEQIDAIVSYVKTLPAPPSSNLPR
;
A
#
# COMPACT_ATOMS: atom_id res chain seq x y z
N MET A 1 33.05 -35.49 51.38
CA MET A 1 32.65 -34.19 50.88
C MET A 1 32.75 -34.18 49.34
N ARG A 2 31.68 -34.37 48.63
CA ARG A 2 31.63 -34.32 47.17
C ARG A 2 30.81 -33.11 46.77
N ARG A 3 31.45 -32.14 46.08
CA ARG A 3 30.77 -30.95 45.52
C ARG A 3 30.36 -31.28 44.11
N SER A 4 29.04 -31.34 43.88
CA SER A 4 28.46 -31.47 42.55
C SER A 4 28.38 -30.07 41.90
N ALA A 5 29.13 -29.89 40.80
CA ALA A 5 29.03 -28.71 39.97
C ALA A 5 27.84 -28.88 39.03
N GLY A 6 26.77 -28.10 39.22
CA GLY A 6 25.63 -28.03 38.33
C GLY A 6 25.93 -27.14 37.13
N THR A 7 25.98 -27.73 35.96
CA THR A 7 26.14 -27.00 34.68
C THR A 7 24.79 -26.45 34.26
N ALA A 8 24.60 -25.12 34.37
CA ALA A 8 23.44 -24.46 33.88
C ALA A 8 23.54 -24.28 32.34
N TRP A 9 22.65 -24.91 31.60
CA TRP A 9 22.52 -24.72 30.16
C TRP A 9 21.61 -23.50 29.91
N LEU A 10 22.21 -22.41 29.45
CA LEU A 10 21.48 -21.25 28.92
C LEU A 10 21.00 -21.57 27.50
N VAL A 11 19.70 -21.85 27.36
CA VAL A 11 19.06 -21.98 26.06
C VAL A 11 18.76 -20.57 25.56
N LEU A 12 19.54 -20.04 24.63
CA LEU A 12 19.23 -18.83 23.88
C LEU A 12 18.13 -19.18 22.86
N ALA A 13 16.89 -18.84 23.17
CA ALA A 13 15.80 -18.87 22.20
C ALA A 13 15.95 -17.67 21.25
N ALA A 14 16.54 -17.88 20.08
CA ALA A 14 16.55 -16.92 19.00
C ALA A 14 15.12 -16.85 18.41
N GLY A 15 14.35 -15.85 18.83
CA GLY A 15 13.04 -15.57 18.25
C GLY A 15 13.17 -15.10 16.81
N ILE A 16 12.78 -15.94 15.86
CA ILE A 16 12.64 -15.54 14.45
C ILE A 16 11.41 -14.68 14.34
N HIS A 17 11.59 -13.35 14.33
CA HIS A 17 10.51 -12.43 14.01
C HIS A 17 10.31 -12.46 12.48
N ALA A 18 9.30 -13.19 12.03
CA ALA A 18 8.83 -13.07 10.67
C ALA A 18 8.22 -11.69 10.50
N ALA A 19 8.93 -10.76 9.85
CA ALA A 19 8.39 -9.48 9.44
C ALA A 19 7.28 -9.76 8.42
N ALA A 20 6.03 -9.64 8.85
CA ALA A 20 4.89 -9.70 7.94
C ALA A 20 5.03 -8.51 6.96
N ALA A 21 5.09 -8.83 5.65
CA ALA A 21 5.13 -7.81 4.61
C ALA A 21 3.87 -6.94 4.70
N GLN A 22 4.03 -5.67 5.06
CA GLN A 22 2.92 -4.74 5.12
C GLN A 22 2.52 -4.39 3.68
N PRO A 23 1.24 -4.47 3.33
CA PRO A 23 0.78 -4.15 1.97
C PRO A 23 0.90 -2.65 1.63
N PHE A 24 1.13 -1.80 2.62
CA PHE A 24 1.26 -0.36 2.46
C PHE A 24 2.54 0.15 3.13
N PRO A 25 3.16 1.22 2.58
CA PRO A 25 4.33 1.84 3.20
C PRO A 25 4.01 2.30 4.62
N ALA A 26 4.97 2.11 5.52
CA ALA A 26 4.87 2.64 6.87
C ALA A 26 4.86 4.19 6.85
N SER A 27 4.16 4.80 7.79
CA SER A 27 3.96 6.28 7.81
C SER A 27 5.26 7.06 7.94
N ASP A 28 6.23 6.49 8.65
CA ASP A 28 7.54 7.08 8.92
C ASP A 28 8.48 7.09 7.69
N THR A 29 8.13 6.33 6.64
CA THR A 29 8.89 6.30 5.39
C THR A 29 8.33 7.23 4.32
N LEU A 30 7.18 7.87 4.57
CA LEU A 30 6.51 8.73 3.61
C LEU A 30 6.89 10.21 3.81
N THR A 31 7.05 10.94 2.70
CA THR A 31 7.17 12.40 2.73
C THR A 31 5.85 13.04 3.19
N PRO A 32 5.86 14.33 3.65
CA PRO A 32 4.62 15.03 4.00
C PRO A 32 3.57 15.05 2.88
N GLN A 33 4.01 15.21 1.61
CA GLN A 33 3.13 15.15 0.45
C GLN A 33 2.52 13.74 0.28
N GLN A 34 3.32 12.69 0.43
CA GLN A 34 2.84 11.31 0.35
C GLN A 34 1.90 10.95 1.50
N LEU A 35 2.13 11.49 2.70
CA LEU A 35 1.21 11.36 3.83
C LEU A 35 -0.14 12.01 3.56
N LEU A 36 -0.15 13.23 3.00
CA LEU A 36 -1.37 13.89 2.54
C LEU A 36 -2.08 13.01 1.50
N GLY A 37 -1.34 12.55 0.49
CA GLY A 37 -1.86 11.68 -0.57
C GLY A 37 -2.46 10.38 -0.02
N ARG A 38 -1.82 9.75 0.96
CA ARG A 38 -2.35 8.56 1.65
C ARG A 38 -3.68 8.85 2.35
N ASN A 39 -3.77 9.96 3.05
CA ASN A 39 -5.00 10.32 3.76
C ASN A 39 -6.16 10.55 2.79
N LEU A 40 -5.92 11.28 1.71
CA LEU A 40 -6.92 11.51 0.66
C LEU A 40 -7.32 10.22 -0.06
N PHE A 41 -6.33 9.37 -0.35
CA PHE A 41 -6.55 8.05 -0.95
C PHE A 41 -7.43 7.17 -0.05
N ASN A 42 -7.16 7.12 1.24
CA ASN A 42 -7.94 6.32 2.20
C ASN A 42 -9.39 6.81 2.31
N GLN A 43 -9.61 8.11 2.17
CA GLN A 43 -10.95 8.70 2.26
C GLN A 43 -11.80 8.46 1.00
N SER A 44 -11.19 8.46 -0.19
CA SER A 44 -11.94 8.55 -1.44
C SER A 44 -11.66 7.43 -2.45
N CYS A 45 -10.49 6.81 -2.40
CA CYS A 45 -10.07 5.84 -3.41
C CYS A 45 -10.12 4.39 -2.90
N MET A 46 -9.83 4.19 -1.62
CA MET A 46 -9.68 2.88 -1.00
C MET A 46 -10.94 2.03 -1.15
N VAL A 47 -12.12 2.63 -1.09
CA VAL A 47 -13.41 1.92 -1.18
C VAL A 47 -13.55 1.10 -2.47
N CYS A 48 -12.94 1.55 -3.56
CA CYS A 48 -12.97 0.87 -4.85
C CYS A 48 -11.67 0.11 -5.17
N HIS A 49 -10.53 0.59 -4.68
CA HIS A 49 -9.21 0.09 -5.07
C HIS A 49 -8.56 -0.88 -4.08
N VAL A 50 -9.14 -1.06 -2.89
CA VAL A 50 -8.64 -2.01 -1.89
C VAL A 50 -9.69 -3.08 -1.63
N LYS A 51 -9.26 -4.35 -1.58
CA LYS A 51 -10.11 -5.43 -1.11
C LYS A 51 -10.39 -5.24 0.38
N LEU A 52 -11.56 -4.80 0.72
CA LEU A 52 -12.07 -4.89 2.08
C LEU A 52 -12.54 -6.33 2.30
N GLN A 53 -11.81 -7.09 3.06
CA GLN A 53 -12.06 -8.52 3.31
C GLN A 53 -13.42 -8.84 3.96
N ILE A 54 -14.18 -7.84 4.35
CA ILE A 54 -15.33 -7.98 5.23
C ILE A 54 -16.66 -8.12 4.49
N THR A 55 -16.82 -7.64 3.26
CA THR A 55 -18.15 -7.54 2.65
C THR A 55 -18.31 -7.89 1.18
N SER A 56 -17.22 -7.99 0.40
CA SER A 56 -17.35 -8.34 -1.02
C SER A 56 -16.11 -9.08 -1.54
N PRO A 57 -16.29 -10.17 -2.28
CA PRO A 57 -15.19 -10.87 -2.96
C PRO A 57 -14.62 -10.08 -4.14
N ALA A 58 -15.34 -9.07 -4.62
CA ALA A 58 -14.96 -8.26 -5.79
C ALA A 58 -14.71 -6.81 -5.39
N LYS A 59 -13.52 -6.28 -5.69
CA LYS A 59 -13.26 -4.85 -5.69
C LYS A 59 -13.73 -4.24 -7.01
N TYR A 60 -14.19 -3.01 -6.99
CA TYR A 60 -14.68 -2.31 -8.18
C TYR A 60 -13.56 -1.81 -9.09
N GLY A 61 -12.41 -1.43 -8.52
CA GLY A 61 -11.27 -0.90 -9.25
C GLY A 61 -10.09 -1.88 -9.33
N PRO A 62 -9.14 -1.66 -10.26
CA PRO A 62 -7.90 -2.44 -10.32
C PRO A 62 -7.03 -2.23 -9.09
N ASP A 63 -6.10 -3.16 -8.84
CA ASP A 63 -5.04 -2.97 -7.85
C ASP A 63 -4.14 -1.82 -8.28
N LEU A 64 -3.92 -0.87 -7.37
CA LEU A 64 -3.03 0.24 -7.61
C LEU A 64 -1.61 -0.09 -7.13
N SER A 65 -0.65 0.35 -7.91
CA SER A 65 0.78 0.22 -7.61
C SER A 65 1.57 1.33 -8.30
N LYS A 66 2.84 1.45 -7.98
CA LYS A 66 3.76 2.37 -8.68
C LYS A 66 3.79 2.19 -10.20
N ASN A 67 3.37 1.03 -10.70
CA ASN A 67 3.33 0.69 -12.12
C ASN A 67 1.94 0.91 -12.75
N ALA A 68 0.96 1.39 -11.98
CA ALA A 68 -0.36 1.69 -12.53
C ALA A 68 -0.23 2.64 -13.72
N LEU A 69 -1.02 2.41 -14.77
CA LEU A 69 -0.98 3.19 -16.01
C LEU A 69 0.44 3.35 -16.60
N GLY A 70 1.26 2.29 -16.52
CA GLY A 70 2.65 2.30 -16.97
C GLY A 70 3.58 3.17 -16.13
N GLY A 71 3.19 3.54 -14.92
CA GLY A 71 3.95 4.41 -14.03
C GLY A 71 3.96 5.88 -14.45
N GLN A 72 3.15 6.29 -15.41
CA GLN A 72 3.10 7.65 -15.97
C GLN A 72 2.26 8.57 -15.09
N GLU A 73 2.90 9.47 -14.35
CA GLU A 73 2.23 10.37 -13.41
C GLU A 73 1.23 11.32 -14.07
N ALA A 74 1.55 11.82 -15.27
CA ALA A 74 0.64 12.68 -16.01
C ALA A 74 -0.68 11.96 -16.36
N VAL A 75 -0.59 10.69 -16.74
CA VAL A 75 -1.76 9.86 -17.05
C VAL A 75 -2.55 9.54 -15.77
N MET A 76 -1.86 9.25 -14.66
CA MET A 76 -2.52 9.05 -13.36
C MET A 76 -3.28 10.30 -12.95
N ARG A 77 -2.65 11.48 -13.07
CA ARG A 77 -3.26 12.77 -12.76
C ARG A 77 -4.50 13.02 -13.61
N ASP A 78 -4.42 12.77 -14.90
CA ASP A 78 -5.56 12.94 -15.82
C ASP A 78 -6.72 12.01 -15.47
N VAL A 79 -6.45 10.74 -15.24
CA VAL A 79 -7.47 9.74 -14.85
C VAL A 79 -8.11 10.09 -13.51
N ILE A 80 -7.36 10.54 -12.51
CA ILE A 80 -7.92 10.96 -11.23
C ILE A 80 -8.76 12.22 -11.40
N SER A 81 -8.29 13.18 -12.19
CA SER A 81 -9.01 14.45 -12.42
C SER A 81 -10.31 14.26 -13.19
N ASN A 82 -10.26 13.56 -14.29
CA ASN A 82 -11.37 13.49 -15.25
C ASN A 82 -12.21 12.20 -15.13
N GLY A 83 -11.68 11.19 -14.47
CA GLY A 83 -12.35 9.90 -14.32
C GLY A 83 -12.28 9.02 -15.57
N THR A 84 -13.02 7.92 -15.51
CA THR A 84 -13.25 6.98 -16.60
C THR A 84 -14.72 6.55 -16.56
N PRO A 85 -15.25 5.78 -17.51
CA PRO A 85 -16.64 5.31 -17.45
C PRO A 85 -17.01 4.58 -16.14
N ASN A 86 -16.02 3.98 -15.45
CA ASN A 86 -16.22 3.21 -14.22
C ASN A 86 -15.59 3.86 -12.97
N MET A 87 -15.00 5.04 -13.11
CA MET A 87 -14.36 5.78 -12.02
C MET A 87 -14.74 7.25 -12.09
N PRO A 88 -15.27 7.84 -11.00
CA PRO A 88 -15.61 9.26 -11.00
C PRO A 88 -14.35 10.13 -11.16
N GLY A 89 -14.50 11.31 -11.76
CA GLY A 89 -13.46 12.32 -11.77
C GLY A 89 -13.51 13.19 -10.52
N PHE A 90 -12.34 13.59 -10.04
CA PHE A 90 -12.20 14.30 -8.76
C PHE A 90 -11.75 15.75 -8.87
N LYS A 91 -11.64 16.33 -10.08
CA LYS A 91 -11.18 17.72 -10.29
C LYS A 91 -12.04 18.79 -9.64
N TYR A 92 -13.28 18.48 -9.27
CA TYR A 92 -14.18 19.38 -8.55
C TYR A 92 -14.27 19.07 -7.06
N HIS A 93 -13.55 18.04 -6.62
CA HIS A 93 -13.52 17.58 -5.24
C HIS A 93 -12.15 17.83 -4.58
N PHE A 94 -11.07 17.74 -5.35
CA PHE A 94 -9.71 17.95 -4.91
C PHE A 94 -9.05 19.09 -5.69
N GLU A 95 -8.23 19.87 -4.99
CA GLU A 95 -7.33 20.82 -5.60
C GLU A 95 -6.21 20.09 -6.37
N PRO A 96 -5.60 20.73 -7.40
CA PRO A 96 -4.54 20.10 -8.19
C PRO A 96 -3.39 19.52 -7.34
N GLU A 97 -2.98 20.23 -6.29
CA GLU A 97 -1.92 19.81 -5.37
C GLU A 97 -2.31 18.56 -4.55
N GLN A 98 -3.60 18.42 -4.26
CA GLN A 98 -4.13 17.23 -3.58
C GLN A 98 -4.14 16.02 -4.51
N ILE A 99 -4.47 16.21 -5.79
CA ILE A 99 -4.36 15.16 -6.81
C ILE A 99 -2.90 14.76 -6.98
N ASP A 100 -1.96 15.71 -7.02
CA ASP A 100 -0.53 15.45 -7.07
C ASP A 100 -0.04 14.65 -5.84
N ALA A 101 -0.57 14.95 -4.68
CA ALA A 101 -0.27 14.21 -3.46
C ALA A 101 -0.76 12.76 -3.55
N ILE A 102 -1.98 12.53 -4.07
CA ILE A 102 -2.51 11.17 -4.30
C ILE A 102 -1.62 10.40 -5.28
N VAL A 103 -1.24 11.00 -6.41
CA VAL A 103 -0.32 10.39 -7.39
C VAL A 103 1.01 10.04 -6.73
N SER A 104 1.60 10.97 -5.97
CA SER A 104 2.85 10.75 -5.24
C SER A 104 2.74 9.57 -4.27
N TYR A 105 1.62 9.40 -3.58
CA TYR A 105 1.38 8.25 -2.72
C TYR A 105 1.23 6.94 -3.51
N VAL A 106 0.45 6.92 -4.59
CA VAL A 106 0.28 5.73 -5.43
C VAL A 106 1.62 5.21 -5.95
N LYS A 107 2.56 6.11 -6.26
CA LYS A 107 3.93 5.75 -6.66
C LYS A 107 4.74 5.07 -5.57
N THR A 108 4.33 5.12 -4.32
CA THR A 108 4.98 4.38 -3.22
C THR A 108 4.44 2.96 -3.06
N LEU A 109 3.29 2.65 -3.66
CA LEU A 109 2.66 1.34 -3.51
C LEU A 109 3.49 0.26 -4.22
N PRO A 110 3.69 -0.91 -3.59
CA PRO A 110 4.46 -1.99 -4.18
C PRO A 110 3.80 -2.49 -5.48
N ALA A 111 4.61 -2.94 -6.42
CA ALA A 111 4.06 -3.69 -7.55
C ALA A 111 3.45 -5.00 -7.03
N PRO A 112 2.30 -5.46 -7.58
CA PRO A 112 1.77 -6.75 -7.23
C PRO A 112 2.82 -7.82 -7.52
N PRO A 113 2.90 -8.89 -6.71
CA PRO A 113 3.78 -10.00 -7.01
C PRO A 113 3.47 -10.48 -8.44
N SER A 114 4.51 -10.60 -9.25
CA SER A 114 4.36 -11.16 -10.59
C SER A 114 3.73 -12.54 -10.46
N SER A 115 2.50 -12.70 -10.94
CA SER A 115 1.83 -13.99 -10.95
C SER A 115 2.52 -14.85 -12.02
N ASN A 116 3.62 -15.49 -11.67
CA ASN A 116 4.23 -16.57 -12.45
C ASN A 116 3.42 -17.86 -12.28
N LEU A 117 2.10 -17.78 -12.30
CA LEU A 117 1.27 -18.96 -12.46
C LEU A 117 1.27 -19.32 -13.94
N PRO A 118 1.74 -20.52 -14.32
CA PRO A 118 1.58 -21.02 -15.68
C PRO A 118 0.08 -21.09 -15.97
N ARG A 119 -0.33 -20.52 -17.09
CA ARG A 119 -1.70 -20.61 -17.62
C ARG A 119 -1.95 -22.01 -18.16
#